data_dde8b8fc456650fa2d2c19965ad1bbb9
#
_entry.id   dde8b8fc456650fa2d2c19965ad1bbb9
#
_cell.length_a   1.000
_cell.length_b   1.000
_cell.length_c   1.000
_cell.angle_alpha   90.00
_cell.angle_beta   90.00
_cell.angle_gamma   90.00
#
_symmetry.space_group_name_H-M   'P 1'
#
loop_
_entity.id
_entity.type
_entity.pdbx_description
1 polymer ?
#
loop_
_entity_poly.entity_id
_entity_poly.type
_entity_poly.pdbx_seq_one_letter_code
_entity_poly.pdbx_strand_id
1 'polypeptide(L)'
;MADPHIQSPMDFWDNLTVIIYRIGFVVAALSFLAFSWYPQQALLGILIAATCCASSLHIYLKHFRLTFQFATWIGLLCYILGAPELAFGGALLTLGGLCFKEYFCFRVPLLNLQPVFVLLLWFSWVFEGAILTRVLSIIVGALLLLLAIQKWRMPLH
;
A
#
# COMPACT_ATOMS: atom_id res chain seq x y z
N MET A 1 24.09 11.16 -21.26
CA MET A 1 22.80 11.72 -20.84
C MET A 1 21.77 11.54 -21.94
N ALA A 2 20.63 10.94 -21.62
CA ALA A 2 19.60 10.69 -22.64
C ALA A 2 18.96 12.02 -23.08
N ASP A 3 18.68 12.11 -24.38
CA ASP A 3 17.97 13.25 -24.94
C ASP A 3 16.57 13.31 -24.30
N PRO A 4 16.17 14.44 -23.68
CA PRO A 4 14.85 14.54 -23.04
C PRO A 4 13.69 14.45 -24.04
N HIS A 5 13.96 14.61 -25.33
CA HIS A 5 12.94 14.48 -26.37
C HIS A 5 12.77 13.06 -26.88
N ILE A 6 13.68 12.17 -26.53
CA ILE A 6 13.57 10.76 -26.91
C ILE A 6 12.97 9.99 -25.73
N GLN A 7 11.71 9.58 -25.88
CA GLN A 7 11.08 8.69 -24.92
C GLN A 7 11.42 7.25 -25.32
N SER A 8 12.13 6.55 -24.42
CA SER A 8 12.35 5.12 -24.61
C SER A 8 11.01 4.40 -24.51
N PRO A 9 10.71 3.48 -25.45
CA PRO A 9 9.47 2.70 -25.33
C PRO A 9 9.49 1.89 -24.03
N MET A 10 8.31 1.75 -23.39
CA MET A 10 8.19 0.94 -22.19
C MET A 10 8.44 -0.52 -22.54
N ASP A 11 9.40 -1.13 -21.85
CA ASP A 11 9.69 -2.54 -22.00
C ASP A 11 8.59 -3.39 -21.35
N PHE A 12 8.61 -4.69 -21.66
CA PHE A 12 7.73 -5.66 -21.00
C PHE A 12 7.86 -5.58 -19.47
N TRP A 13 9.09 -5.42 -18.96
CA TRP A 13 9.34 -5.33 -17.51
C TRP A 13 8.74 -4.07 -16.89
N ASP A 14 8.80 -2.96 -17.62
CA ASP A 14 8.18 -1.71 -17.13
C ASP A 14 6.67 -1.85 -17.03
N ASN A 15 6.04 -2.42 -18.05
CA ASN A 15 4.60 -2.68 -18.02
C ASN A 15 4.24 -3.65 -16.90
N LEU A 16 5.03 -4.69 -16.71
CA LEU A 16 4.81 -5.69 -15.68
C LEU A 16 4.86 -5.06 -14.28
N THR A 17 5.86 -4.24 -14.00
CA THR A 17 5.99 -3.59 -12.69
C THR A 17 4.84 -2.62 -12.43
N VAL A 18 4.38 -1.88 -13.44
CA VAL A 18 3.22 -0.99 -13.30
C VAL A 18 1.96 -1.80 -12.98
N ILE A 19 1.76 -2.91 -13.65
CA ILE A 19 0.60 -3.78 -13.42
C ILE A 19 0.65 -4.37 -12.00
N ILE A 20 1.81 -4.86 -11.57
CA ILE A 20 1.99 -5.41 -10.21
C ILE A 20 1.69 -4.34 -9.16
N TYR A 21 2.17 -3.13 -9.36
CA TYR A 21 1.92 -2.00 -8.46
C TYR A 21 0.41 -1.70 -8.35
N ARG A 22 -0.28 -1.67 -9.48
CA ARG A 22 -1.74 -1.42 -9.51
C ARG A 22 -2.52 -2.56 -8.86
N ILE A 23 -2.12 -3.81 -9.10
CA ILE A 23 -2.73 -4.98 -8.47
C ILE A 23 -2.54 -4.91 -6.96
N GLY A 24 -1.37 -4.46 -6.49
CA GLY A 24 -1.11 -4.28 -5.07
C GLY A 24 -2.15 -3.39 -4.39
N PHE A 25 -2.53 -2.29 -5.00
CA PHE A 25 -3.57 -1.42 -4.44
C PHE A 25 -4.95 -2.07 -4.43
N VAL A 26 -5.29 -2.85 -5.45
CA VAL A 26 -6.57 -3.59 -5.47
C VAL A 26 -6.60 -4.63 -4.35
N VAL A 27 -5.54 -5.41 -4.20
CA VAL A 27 -5.43 -6.42 -3.15
C VAL A 27 -5.50 -5.75 -1.77
N ALA A 28 -4.81 -4.62 -1.60
CA ALA A 28 -4.85 -3.87 -0.34
C ALA A 28 -6.26 -3.39 -0.02
N ALA A 29 -6.96 -2.82 -1.00
CA ALA A 29 -8.32 -2.32 -0.79
C ALA A 29 -9.26 -3.44 -0.35
N LEU A 30 -9.24 -4.58 -1.04
CA LEU A 30 -10.07 -5.73 -0.71
C LEU A 30 -9.71 -6.30 0.66
N SER A 31 -8.42 -6.35 0.99
CA SER A 31 -7.95 -6.88 2.27
C SER A 31 -8.40 -6.00 3.44
N PHE A 32 -8.28 -4.68 3.31
CA PHE A 32 -8.75 -3.76 4.36
C PHE A 32 -10.26 -3.83 4.53
N LEU A 33 -11.02 -3.95 3.45
CA LEU A 33 -12.49 -4.08 3.55
C LEU A 33 -12.90 -5.37 4.24
N ALA A 34 -12.13 -6.45 4.08
CA ALA A 34 -12.39 -7.74 4.70
C ALA A 34 -11.76 -7.87 6.10
N PHE A 35 -11.00 -6.90 6.55
CA PHE A 35 -10.18 -7.02 7.77
C PHE A 35 -11.01 -7.32 9.03
N SER A 36 -12.19 -6.72 9.14
CA SER A 36 -13.04 -6.91 10.31
C SER A 36 -13.62 -8.31 10.44
N TRP A 37 -13.84 -8.96 9.30
CA TRP A 37 -14.45 -10.30 9.27
C TRP A 37 -13.42 -11.42 9.25
N TYR A 38 -12.31 -11.21 8.57
CA TYR A 38 -11.25 -12.20 8.40
C TYR A 38 -9.88 -11.56 8.65
N PRO A 39 -9.56 -11.21 9.92
CA PRO A 39 -8.35 -10.44 10.20
C PRO A 39 -7.06 -11.16 9.81
N GLN A 40 -6.98 -12.47 9.98
CA GLN A 40 -5.75 -13.21 9.66
C GLN A 40 -5.51 -13.30 8.17
N GLN A 41 -6.54 -13.65 7.40
CA GLN A 41 -6.45 -13.71 5.95
C GLN A 41 -6.24 -12.32 5.36
N ALA A 42 -6.90 -11.31 5.93
CA ALA A 42 -6.74 -9.92 5.48
C ALA A 42 -5.33 -9.41 5.77
N LEU A 43 -4.75 -9.74 6.91
CA LEU A 43 -3.36 -9.38 7.22
C LEU A 43 -2.41 -9.97 6.18
N LEU A 44 -2.59 -11.23 5.82
CA LEU A 44 -1.79 -11.87 4.78
C LEU A 44 -1.97 -11.15 3.44
N GLY A 45 -3.19 -10.79 3.08
CA GLY A 45 -3.50 -10.01 1.87
C GLY A 45 -2.82 -8.64 1.89
N ILE A 46 -2.83 -7.96 3.03
CA ILE A 46 -2.18 -6.66 3.20
C ILE A 46 -0.66 -6.79 3.03
N LEU A 47 -0.06 -7.85 3.58
CA LEU A 47 1.37 -8.11 3.41
C LEU A 47 1.72 -8.41 1.95
N ILE A 48 0.89 -9.19 1.26
CA ILE A 48 1.07 -9.45 -0.16
C ILE A 48 0.99 -8.15 -0.97
N ALA A 49 0.01 -7.31 -0.66
CA ALA A 49 -0.17 -6.02 -1.32
C ALA A 49 1.05 -5.10 -1.09
N ALA A 50 1.53 -5.02 0.14
CA ALA A 50 2.72 -4.23 0.46
C ALA A 50 3.96 -4.75 -0.29
N THR A 51 4.10 -6.07 -0.40
CA THR A 51 5.19 -6.69 -1.16
C THR A 51 5.11 -6.35 -2.63
N CYS A 52 3.92 -6.44 -3.23
CA CYS A 52 3.71 -6.07 -4.63
C CYS A 52 4.09 -4.60 -4.87
N CYS A 53 3.64 -3.72 -3.99
CA CYS A 53 3.96 -2.30 -4.11
C CYS A 53 5.45 -2.03 -3.89
N ALA A 54 6.05 -2.63 -2.88
CA ALA A 54 7.46 -2.40 -2.54
C ALA A 54 8.41 -2.93 -3.62
N SER A 55 8.06 -4.06 -4.23
CA SER A 55 8.89 -4.64 -5.30
C SER A 55 8.81 -3.87 -6.61
N SER A 56 7.79 -3.04 -6.79
CA SER A 56 7.50 -2.34 -8.04
C SER A 56 7.61 -0.83 -7.91
N LEU A 57 8.37 -0.32 -6.94
CA LEU A 57 8.47 1.11 -6.68
C LEU A 57 9.29 1.84 -7.74
N HIS A 58 8.71 2.92 -8.25
CA HIS A 58 9.37 3.86 -9.15
C HIS A 58 9.49 5.22 -8.49
N ILE A 59 10.20 5.27 -7.35
CA ILE A 59 10.41 6.50 -6.60
C ILE A 59 11.84 6.97 -6.83
N TYR A 60 12.00 8.24 -7.23
CA TYR A 60 13.32 8.82 -7.48
C TYR A 60 14.14 8.95 -6.20
N LEU A 61 13.50 9.30 -5.08
CA LEU A 61 14.21 9.50 -3.82
C LEU A 61 14.57 8.14 -3.23
N LYS A 62 15.86 7.85 -3.25
CA LYS A 62 16.40 6.56 -2.81
C LYS A 62 16.04 6.26 -1.35
N HIS A 63 16.08 7.27 -0.48
CA HIS A 63 15.81 7.08 0.94
C HIS A 63 14.38 6.63 1.20
N PHE A 64 13.40 7.23 0.53
CA PHE A 64 11.99 6.83 0.68
C PHE A 64 11.76 5.43 0.13
N ARG A 65 12.34 5.13 -1.03
CA ARG A 65 12.24 3.80 -1.62
C ARG A 65 12.80 2.73 -0.69
N LEU A 66 13.99 2.96 -0.16
CA LEU A 66 14.62 2.02 0.76
C LEU A 66 13.82 1.88 2.05
N THR A 67 13.28 2.98 2.59
CA THR A 67 12.47 2.94 3.80
C THR A 67 11.25 2.04 3.62
N PHE A 68 10.52 2.19 2.52
CA PHE A 68 9.34 1.37 2.26
C PHE A 68 9.71 -0.09 2.01
N GLN A 69 10.78 -0.34 1.28
CA GLN A 69 11.23 -1.70 1.02
C GLN A 69 11.68 -2.39 2.30
N PHE A 70 12.48 -1.74 3.13
CA PHE A 70 12.91 -2.30 4.40
C PHE A 70 11.74 -2.52 5.35
N ALA A 71 10.80 -1.57 5.44
CA ALA A 71 9.61 -1.73 6.27
C ALA A 71 8.82 -2.97 5.87
N THR A 72 8.65 -3.19 4.58
CA THR A 72 7.92 -4.36 4.05
C THR A 72 8.67 -5.66 4.32
N TRP A 73 9.98 -5.70 4.03
CA TRP A 73 10.77 -6.93 4.21
C TRP A 73 10.90 -7.30 5.69
N ILE A 74 11.12 -6.31 6.55
CA ILE A 74 11.17 -6.54 8.01
C ILE A 74 9.79 -6.98 8.51
N GLY A 75 8.72 -6.40 7.98
CA GLY A 75 7.35 -6.81 8.31
C GLY A 75 7.07 -8.26 7.95
N LEU A 76 7.50 -8.70 6.77
CA LEU A 76 7.36 -10.09 6.36
C LEU A 76 8.15 -11.03 7.28
N LEU A 77 9.37 -10.64 7.62
CA LEU A 77 10.19 -11.42 8.53
C LEU A 77 9.54 -11.53 9.91
N CYS A 78 9.00 -10.43 10.43
CA CYS A 78 8.27 -10.43 11.69
C CYS A 78 7.05 -11.34 11.65
N TYR A 79 6.34 -11.39 10.53
CA TYR A 79 5.20 -12.28 10.36
C TYR A 79 5.62 -13.74 10.46
N ILE A 80 6.72 -14.10 9.80
CA ILE A 80 7.26 -15.46 9.83
C ILE A 80 7.72 -15.83 11.25
N LEU A 81 8.30 -14.87 11.99
CA LEU A 81 8.77 -15.09 13.35
C LEU A 81 7.67 -15.08 14.41
N GLY A 82 6.42 -14.84 14.02
CA GLY A 82 5.29 -14.88 14.95
C GLY A 82 4.97 -13.55 15.61
N ALA A 83 5.36 -12.43 15.01
CA ALA A 83 5.03 -11.09 15.50
C ALA A 83 4.09 -10.37 14.52
N PRO A 84 2.79 -10.72 14.48
CA PRO A 84 1.86 -10.15 13.49
C PRO A 84 1.63 -8.65 13.68
N GLU A 85 1.74 -8.13 14.89
CA GLU A 85 1.57 -6.69 15.14
C GLU A 85 2.65 -5.87 14.44
N LEU A 86 3.90 -6.31 14.51
CA LEU A 86 5.02 -5.65 13.82
C LEU A 86 4.91 -5.80 12.30
N ALA A 87 4.46 -6.97 11.84
CA ALA A 87 4.22 -7.21 10.43
C ALA A 87 3.16 -6.25 9.88
N PHE A 88 2.06 -6.12 10.61
CA PHE A 88 0.99 -5.19 10.23
C PHE A 88 1.48 -3.75 10.20
N GLY A 89 2.26 -3.35 11.22
CA GLY A 89 2.85 -2.01 11.27
C GLY A 89 3.75 -1.71 10.08
N GLY A 90 4.60 -2.66 9.69
CA GLY A 90 5.48 -2.50 8.53
C GLY A 90 4.70 -2.35 7.23
N ALA A 91 3.69 -3.19 7.01
CA ALA A 91 2.83 -3.10 5.83
C ALA A 91 2.06 -1.78 5.79
N LEU A 92 1.53 -1.34 6.93
CA LEU A 92 0.79 -0.07 7.02
C LEU A 92 1.70 1.13 6.74
N LEU A 93 2.94 1.10 7.22
CA LEU A 93 3.90 2.17 6.92
C LEU A 93 4.12 2.30 5.42
N THR A 94 4.31 1.18 4.74
CA THR A 94 4.52 1.16 3.29
C THR A 94 3.28 1.66 2.55
N LEU A 95 2.12 1.09 2.84
CA LEU A 95 0.89 1.45 2.13
C LEU A 95 0.43 2.86 2.46
N GLY A 96 0.54 3.29 3.71
CA GLY A 96 0.17 4.64 4.11
C GLY A 96 1.06 5.69 3.46
N GLY A 97 2.37 5.46 3.43
CA GLY A 97 3.31 6.36 2.77
C GLY A 97 3.08 6.44 1.27
N LEU A 98 2.77 5.32 0.63
CA LEU A 98 2.45 5.31 -0.80
C LEU A 98 1.15 6.03 -1.10
N CYS A 99 0.14 5.91 -0.25
CA CYS A 99 -1.11 6.68 -0.40
C CYS A 99 -0.85 8.17 -0.31
N PHE A 100 0.00 8.60 0.62
CA PHE A 100 0.38 10.01 0.74
C PHE A 100 1.07 10.50 -0.53
N LYS A 101 1.98 9.68 -1.07
CA LYS A 101 2.64 10.00 -2.34
C LYS A 101 1.63 10.12 -3.48
N GLU A 102 0.71 9.16 -3.58
CA GLU A 102 -0.27 9.12 -4.67
C GLU A 102 -1.29 10.25 -4.57
N TYR A 103 -1.51 10.81 -3.40
CA TYR A 103 -2.38 11.97 -3.24
C TYR A 103 -1.98 13.13 -4.14
N PHE A 104 -0.66 13.35 -4.28
CA PHE A 104 -0.17 14.44 -5.12
C PHE A 104 -0.43 14.21 -6.60
N CYS A 105 -0.62 12.94 -7.01
CA CYS A 105 -0.89 12.59 -8.40
C CYS A 105 -2.39 12.55 -8.71
N PHE A 106 -3.21 11.99 -7.80
CA PHE A 106 -4.61 11.69 -8.07
C PHE A 106 -5.59 12.59 -7.32
N ARG A 107 -5.14 13.23 -6.25
CA ARG A 107 -5.94 14.16 -5.44
C ARG A 107 -7.27 13.59 -4.96
N VAL A 108 -7.26 12.31 -4.58
CA VAL A 108 -8.43 11.69 -3.95
C VAL A 108 -8.68 12.37 -2.60
N PRO A 109 -9.91 12.81 -2.31
CA PRO A 109 -10.22 13.44 -1.02
C PRO A 109 -9.84 12.54 0.15
N LEU A 110 -9.24 13.13 1.18
CA LEU A 110 -8.80 12.47 2.41
C LEU A 110 -7.63 11.48 2.24
N LEU A 111 -7.14 11.24 1.03
CA LEU A 111 -6.02 10.31 0.82
C LEU A 111 -4.73 10.83 1.47
N ASN A 112 -4.57 12.14 1.57
CA ASN A 112 -3.42 12.73 2.27
C ASN A 112 -3.45 12.45 3.78
N LEU A 113 -4.61 12.09 4.34
CA LEU A 113 -4.76 11.70 5.74
C LEU A 113 -4.64 10.19 5.95
N GLN A 114 -4.44 9.44 4.89
CA GLN A 114 -4.32 7.98 4.97
C GLN A 114 -3.24 7.52 5.95
N PRO A 115 -2.05 8.14 6.02
CA PRO A 115 -1.06 7.75 7.04
C PRO A 115 -1.59 7.87 8.46
N VAL A 116 -2.40 8.90 8.75
CA VAL A 116 -3.01 9.06 10.07
C VAL A 116 -4.04 7.96 10.32
N PHE A 117 -4.86 7.64 9.33
CA PHE A 117 -5.87 6.59 9.45
C PHE A 117 -5.24 5.21 9.69
N VAL A 118 -4.15 4.88 8.97
CA VAL A 118 -3.48 3.59 9.17
C VAL A 118 -2.78 3.53 10.52
N LEU A 119 -2.24 4.64 11.01
CA LEU A 119 -1.65 4.70 12.33
C LEU A 119 -2.69 4.44 13.42
N LEU A 120 -3.85 5.11 13.32
CA LEU A 120 -4.96 4.90 14.24
C LEU A 120 -5.49 3.47 14.15
N LEU A 121 -5.54 2.90 12.95
CA LEU A 121 -5.96 1.51 12.74
C LEU A 121 -5.01 0.54 13.44
N TRP A 122 -3.71 0.77 13.35
CA TRP A 122 -2.73 -0.08 14.01
C TRP A 122 -2.88 -0.04 15.52
N PHE A 123 -2.99 1.16 16.10
CA PHE A 123 -3.21 1.30 17.54
C PHE A 123 -4.52 0.66 17.97
N SER A 124 -5.58 0.88 17.22
CA SER A 124 -6.89 0.30 17.51
C SER A 124 -6.84 -1.22 17.53
N TRP A 125 -6.16 -1.82 16.55
CA TRP A 125 -6.03 -3.27 16.46
C TRP A 125 -5.17 -3.84 17.59
N VAL A 126 -4.07 -3.19 17.92
CA VAL A 126 -3.17 -3.63 19.00
C VAL A 126 -3.85 -3.57 20.34
N PHE A 127 -4.67 -2.53 20.60
CA PHE A 127 -5.42 -2.36 21.83
C PHE A 127 -6.81 -3.01 21.80
N GLU A 128 -7.09 -3.83 20.80
CA GLU A 128 -8.32 -4.62 20.69
C GLU A 128 -9.61 -3.80 20.62
N GLY A 129 -9.56 -2.60 20.05
CA GLY A 129 -10.72 -1.76 19.83
C GLY A 129 -11.55 -2.23 18.61
N ALA A 130 -12.50 -3.14 18.83
CA ALA A 130 -13.21 -3.82 17.74
C ALA A 130 -13.99 -2.87 16.82
N ILE A 131 -14.74 -1.94 17.38
CA ILE A 131 -15.59 -1.02 16.61
C ILE A 131 -14.72 -0.02 15.85
N LEU A 132 -13.71 0.55 16.51
CA LEU A 132 -12.81 1.52 15.88
C LEU A 132 -11.98 0.86 14.77
N THR A 133 -11.51 -0.36 14.98
CA THR A 133 -10.79 -1.14 13.97
C THR A 133 -11.67 -1.36 12.74
N ARG A 134 -12.93 -1.73 12.94
CA ARG A 134 -13.87 -1.95 11.83
C ARG A 134 -14.09 -0.68 11.04
N VAL A 135 -14.38 0.44 11.70
CA VAL A 135 -14.63 1.72 11.03
C VAL A 135 -13.40 2.18 10.27
N LEU A 136 -12.23 2.14 10.89
CA LEU A 136 -10.98 2.58 10.27
C LEU A 136 -10.58 1.69 9.10
N SER A 137 -10.75 0.37 9.21
CA SER A 137 -10.41 -0.55 8.11
C SER A 137 -11.32 -0.30 6.90
N ILE A 138 -12.59 -0.01 7.12
CA ILE A 138 -13.51 0.32 6.03
C ILE A 138 -13.11 1.64 5.37
N ILE A 139 -12.78 2.67 6.16
CA ILE A 139 -12.34 3.96 5.62
C ILE A 139 -11.06 3.80 4.79
N VAL A 140 -10.06 3.13 5.34
CA VAL A 140 -8.78 2.89 4.66
C VAL A 140 -9.01 2.10 3.37
N GLY A 141 -9.81 1.04 3.44
CA GLY A 141 -10.13 0.22 2.28
C GLY A 141 -10.87 0.98 1.20
N ALA A 142 -11.84 1.83 1.58
CA ALA A 142 -12.60 2.63 0.63
C ALA A 142 -11.70 3.64 -0.10
N LEU A 143 -10.79 4.31 0.63
CA LEU A 143 -9.85 5.25 0.03
C LEU A 143 -8.88 4.54 -0.93
N LEU A 144 -8.39 3.36 -0.55
CA LEU A 144 -7.55 2.55 -1.42
C LEU A 144 -8.30 2.08 -2.66
N LEU A 145 -9.57 1.74 -2.51
CA LEU A 145 -10.39 1.33 -3.66
C LEU A 145 -10.57 2.48 -4.65
N LEU A 146 -10.85 3.69 -4.16
CA LEU A 146 -10.95 4.87 -5.02
C LEU A 146 -9.63 5.13 -5.74
N LEU A 147 -8.51 5.04 -5.03
CA LEU A 147 -7.19 5.19 -5.63
C LEU A 147 -6.94 4.12 -6.69
N ALA A 148 -7.25 2.87 -6.39
CA ALA A 148 -7.08 1.76 -7.33
C ALA A 148 -7.90 1.98 -8.61
N ILE A 149 -9.16 2.40 -8.47
CA ILE A 149 -10.02 2.68 -9.61
C ILE A 149 -9.41 3.77 -10.48
N GLN A 150 -8.92 4.86 -9.88
CA GLN A 150 -8.31 5.94 -10.63
C GLN A 150 -7.03 5.50 -11.33
N LYS A 151 -6.21 4.68 -10.68
CA LYS A 151 -4.98 4.16 -11.30
C LYS A 151 -5.28 3.27 -12.49
N TRP A 152 -6.30 2.41 -12.38
CA TRP A 152 -6.67 1.52 -13.50
C TRP A 152 -7.33 2.25 -14.66
N ARG A 153 -7.86 3.44 -14.42
CA ARG A 153 -8.40 4.30 -15.50
C ARG A 153 -7.30 4.96 -16.33
N MET A 154 -6.09 5.05 -15.81
CA MET A 154 -4.98 5.66 -16.52
C MET A 154 -4.34 4.65 -17.49
N PRO A 155 -3.86 5.12 -18.67
CA PRO A 155 -3.08 4.25 -19.54
C PRO A 155 -1.77 3.82 -18.87
N LEU A 156 -1.15 2.77 -19.40
CA LEU A 156 0.07 2.21 -18.84
C LEU A 156 1.31 3.10 -19.03
N HIS A 157 1.23 4.11 -19.89
CA HIS A 157 2.35 5.02 -20.17
C HIS A 157 2.01 6.49 -20.09
#